data_a64ca0a829db2226686737c978db910f
#
_entry.id   a64ca0a829db2226686737c978db910f
#
_cell.length_a   1.000
_cell.length_b   1.000
_cell.length_c   1.000
_cell.angle_alpha   90.00
_cell.angle_beta   90.00
_cell.angle_gamma   90.00
#
_symmetry.space_group_name_H-M   'P 1'
#
loop_
_entity.id
_entity.type
_entity.pdbx_description
1 polymer ?
#
loop_
_entity_poly.entity_id
_entity_poly.type
_entity_poly.pdbx_seq_one_letter_code
_entity_poly.pdbx_strand_id
1 'polypeptide(L)'
;NRRYNKEEFLSMVDNLRDIPDISLTTDLIVGFPNEDEEEFNETIDTLKKIGFTKIHTFPYSKRKGTPAATMDNQVSPEEKKRRVHRILDLSNKYEHNFYESKIGKIYDGVVEVHSNGTTIVHTSNFIPVIINDIVEEGTIVDVKIEKVENLKVYGRIV
;
A
#
# COMPACT_ATOMS: atom_id res chain seq x y z
N ASN A 1 14.68 11.54 10.90
CA ASN A 1 16.10 11.22 10.97
C ASN A 1 16.31 9.74 10.62
N ARG A 2 16.44 9.40 9.33
CA ARG A 2 16.73 8.07 8.86
C ARG A 2 18.22 7.87 8.67
N ARG A 3 18.74 6.66 8.93
CA ARG A 3 20.17 6.35 8.87
C ARG A 3 20.63 5.92 7.48
N TYR A 4 19.77 6.00 6.48
CA TYR A 4 20.05 5.63 5.08
C TYR A 4 19.64 6.74 4.13
N ASN A 5 20.34 6.84 3.01
CA ASN A 5 20.04 7.73 1.89
C ASN A 5 19.13 7.05 0.85
N LYS A 6 18.82 7.76 -0.25
CA LYS A 6 17.92 7.26 -1.32
C LYS A 6 18.50 6.05 -2.04
N GLU A 7 19.80 6.07 -2.33
CA GLU A 7 20.47 4.98 -3.04
C GLU A 7 20.50 3.70 -2.22
N GLU A 8 20.80 3.81 -0.93
CA GLU A 8 20.74 2.68 0.01
C GLU A 8 19.34 2.13 0.14
N PHE A 9 18.33 3.00 0.18
CA PHE A 9 16.92 2.58 0.21
C PHE A 9 16.53 1.81 -1.05
N LEU A 10 16.89 2.32 -2.23
CA LEU A 10 16.61 1.65 -3.51
C LEU A 10 17.31 0.28 -3.58
N SER A 11 18.57 0.19 -3.14
CA SER A 11 19.29 -1.08 -3.07
C SER A 11 18.63 -2.09 -2.14
N MET A 12 18.14 -1.65 -0.98
CA MET A 12 17.38 -2.51 -0.06
C MET A 12 16.12 -3.06 -0.72
N VAL A 13 15.38 -2.22 -1.44
CA VAL A 13 14.15 -2.64 -2.16
C VAL A 13 14.49 -3.63 -3.27
N ASP A 14 15.56 -3.39 -4.03
CA ASP A 14 15.97 -4.29 -5.11
C ASP A 14 16.31 -5.69 -4.60
N ASN A 15 16.94 -5.82 -3.41
CA ASN A 15 17.20 -7.11 -2.77
C ASN A 15 15.92 -7.90 -2.40
N LEU A 16 14.78 -7.21 -2.24
CA LEU A 16 13.50 -7.86 -1.93
C LEU A 16 12.78 -8.38 -3.18
N ARG A 17 13.18 -7.94 -4.37
CA ARG A 17 12.51 -8.32 -5.64
C ARG A 17 12.67 -9.80 -5.99
N ASP A 18 13.70 -10.45 -5.47
CA ASP A 18 13.95 -11.87 -5.70
C ASP A 18 12.99 -12.78 -4.88
N ILE A 19 12.23 -12.20 -3.94
CA ILE A 19 11.22 -12.95 -3.19
C ILE A 19 9.96 -13.08 -4.05
N PRO A 20 9.57 -14.33 -4.40
CA PRO A 20 8.40 -14.55 -5.25
C PRO A 20 7.12 -13.97 -4.63
N ASP A 21 6.31 -13.32 -5.45
CA ASP A 21 4.97 -12.80 -5.08
C ASP A 21 4.95 -11.83 -3.88
N ILE A 22 6.11 -11.21 -3.55
CA ILE A 22 6.20 -10.26 -2.44
C ILE A 22 5.25 -9.08 -2.64
N SER A 23 4.58 -8.67 -1.56
CA SER A 23 3.81 -7.43 -1.49
C SER A 23 4.63 -6.36 -0.79
N LEU A 24 5.13 -5.39 -1.55
CA LEU A 24 5.88 -4.25 -1.02
C LEU A 24 4.93 -3.09 -0.74
N THR A 25 4.85 -2.67 0.50
CA THR A 25 4.05 -1.51 0.92
C THR A 25 4.93 -0.45 1.56
N THR A 26 4.45 0.80 1.57
CA THR A 26 5.15 1.89 2.25
C THR A 26 4.19 2.90 2.83
N ASP A 27 4.62 3.57 3.89
CA ASP A 27 3.97 4.76 4.44
C ASP A 27 4.68 6.00 3.87
N LEU A 28 3.90 6.95 3.37
CA LEU A 28 4.40 8.19 2.80
C LEU A 28 3.73 9.40 3.45
N ILE A 29 4.52 10.36 3.90
CA ILE A 29 4.05 11.67 4.31
C ILE A 29 4.32 12.66 3.19
N VAL A 30 3.31 13.41 2.76
CA VAL A 30 3.42 14.49 1.76
C VAL A 30 3.13 15.83 2.38
N GLY A 31 3.66 16.90 1.79
CA GLY A 31 3.48 18.27 2.27
C GLY A 31 4.24 18.55 3.56
N PHE A 32 5.41 17.97 3.72
CA PHE A 32 6.34 18.34 4.78
C PHE A 32 6.78 19.80 4.60
N PRO A 33 7.10 20.56 5.69
CA PRO A 33 7.60 21.92 5.54
C PRO A 33 8.79 21.99 4.57
N ASN A 34 8.77 22.99 3.69
CA ASN A 34 9.69 23.22 2.58
C ASN A 34 9.59 22.25 1.40
N GLU A 35 8.77 21.17 1.44
CA GLU A 35 8.58 20.31 0.28
C GLU A 35 7.99 21.12 -0.90
N ASP A 36 8.79 21.35 -1.93
CA ASP A 36 8.35 22.03 -3.15
C ASP A 36 7.75 21.05 -4.20
N GLU A 37 7.42 21.55 -5.38
CA GLU A 37 6.85 20.71 -6.43
C GLU A 37 7.88 19.81 -7.11
N GLU A 38 9.16 20.21 -7.13
CA GLU A 38 10.25 19.42 -7.70
C GLU A 38 10.53 18.20 -6.81
N GLU A 39 10.67 18.40 -5.51
CA GLU A 39 10.86 17.33 -4.51
C GLU A 39 9.67 16.37 -4.48
N PHE A 40 8.44 16.89 -4.60
CA PHE A 40 7.24 16.06 -4.69
C PHE A 40 7.22 15.20 -5.97
N ASN A 41 7.63 15.76 -7.11
CA ASN A 41 7.72 15.00 -8.36
C ASN A 41 8.85 13.95 -8.29
N GLU A 42 9.98 14.26 -7.67
CA GLU A 42 11.05 13.29 -7.41
C GLU A 42 10.56 12.11 -6.55
N THR A 43 9.73 12.40 -5.55
CA THR A 43 9.05 11.36 -4.74
C THR A 43 8.19 10.47 -5.63
N ILE A 44 7.35 11.04 -6.52
CA ILE A 44 6.52 10.27 -7.45
C ILE A 44 7.38 9.39 -8.36
N ASP A 45 8.46 9.90 -8.91
CA ASP A 45 9.32 9.14 -9.81
C ASP A 45 10.05 8.01 -9.07
N THR A 46 10.41 8.23 -7.82
CA THR A 46 10.96 7.18 -6.94
C THR A 46 9.92 6.08 -6.68
N LEU A 47 8.67 6.44 -6.37
CA LEU A 47 7.58 5.49 -6.17
C LEU A 47 7.31 4.66 -7.44
N LYS A 48 7.33 5.29 -8.62
CA LYS A 48 7.17 4.59 -9.92
C LYS A 48 8.31 3.62 -10.17
N LYS A 49 9.56 4.02 -9.87
CA LYS A 49 10.74 3.17 -10.03
C LYS A 49 10.67 1.93 -9.14
N ILE A 50 10.20 2.08 -7.91
CA ILE A 50 10.07 0.99 -6.96
C ILE A 50 8.88 0.08 -7.32
N GLY A 51 7.73 0.63 -7.64
CA GLY A 51 6.52 -0.14 -7.95
C GLY A 51 5.96 -0.83 -6.72
N PHE A 52 5.66 -0.07 -5.67
CA PHE A 52 4.99 -0.60 -4.49
C PHE A 52 3.63 -1.19 -4.82
N THR A 53 3.24 -2.24 -4.12
CA THR A 53 1.88 -2.79 -4.20
C THR A 53 0.86 -1.78 -3.67
N LYS A 54 1.18 -1.15 -2.52
CA LYS A 54 0.30 -0.17 -1.88
C LYS A 54 1.11 0.93 -1.21
N ILE A 55 0.59 2.16 -1.26
CA ILE A 55 1.20 3.34 -0.64
C ILE A 55 0.17 3.93 0.33
N HIS A 56 0.46 3.86 1.62
CA HIS A 56 -0.33 4.53 2.65
C HIS A 56 0.12 5.99 2.75
N THR A 57 -0.70 6.90 2.26
CA THR A 57 -0.34 8.31 2.13
C THR A 57 -1.02 9.16 3.19
N PHE A 58 -0.23 9.96 3.89
CA PHE A 58 -0.68 10.86 4.93
C PHE A 58 -0.25 12.30 4.63
N PRO A 59 -1.13 13.30 4.79
CA PRO A 59 -0.70 14.69 4.77
C PRO A 59 0.11 14.98 6.04
N TYR A 60 1.20 15.74 5.91
CA TYR A 60 1.93 16.19 7.08
C TYR A 60 1.01 16.95 8.05
N SER A 61 1.03 16.57 9.31
CA SER A 61 0.30 17.22 10.42
C SER A 61 1.27 17.76 11.44
N LYS A 62 1.10 19.04 11.79
CA LYS A 62 1.92 19.70 12.84
C LYS A 62 1.71 19.01 14.18
N ARG A 63 2.80 18.61 14.81
CA ARG A 63 2.79 18.07 16.18
C ARG A 63 3.57 18.99 17.10
N LYS A 64 2.90 19.49 18.14
CA LYS A 64 3.51 20.37 19.15
C LYS A 64 4.79 19.72 19.72
N GLY A 65 5.87 20.50 19.82
CA GLY A 65 7.14 20.05 20.35
C GLY A 65 8.08 19.38 19.33
N THR A 66 7.69 19.30 18.05
CA THR A 66 8.58 18.81 16.99
C THR A 66 9.24 19.98 16.25
N PRO A 67 10.51 19.86 15.81
CA PRO A 67 11.15 20.88 14.98
C PRO A 67 10.34 21.26 13.74
N ALA A 68 9.75 20.29 13.08
CA ALA A 68 8.95 20.50 11.85
C ALA A 68 7.71 21.39 12.09
N ALA A 69 7.16 21.44 13.30
CA ALA A 69 6.02 22.29 13.62
C ALA A 69 6.36 23.78 13.61
N THR A 70 7.64 24.14 13.80
CA THR A 70 8.14 25.53 13.84
C THR A 70 8.92 25.93 12.60
N MET A 71 9.09 25.01 11.64
CA MET A 71 9.72 25.33 10.35
C MET A 71 8.87 26.32 9.55
N ASP A 72 9.56 27.20 8.82
CA ASP A 72 8.94 28.09 7.83
C ASP A 72 8.42 27.28 6.63
N ASN A 73 7.77 27.97 5.68
CA ASN A 73 7.29 27.40 4.41
C ASN A 73 6.42 26.15 4.61
N GLN A 74 5.47 26.23 5.53
CA GLN A 74 4.46 25.19 5.70
C GLN A 74 3.62 25.06 4.44
N VAL A 75 3.50 23.87 3.91
CA VAL A 75 2.65 23.59 2.74
C VAL A 75 1.18 23.81 3.10
N SER A 76 0.41 24.43 2.20
CA SER A 76 -1.01 24.73 2.44
C SER A 76 -1.86 23.44 2.57
N PRO A 77 -3.01 23.48 3.27
CA PRO A 77 -3.91 22.34 3.36
C PRO A 77 -4.42 21.87 1.99
N GLU A 78 -4.70 22.79 1.08
CA GLU A 78 -5.18 22.53 -0.28
C GLU A 78 -4.12 21.77 -1.07
N GLU A 79 -2.87 22.23 -0.99
CA GLU A 79 -1.75 21.59 -1.66
C GLU A 79 -1.46 20.18 -1.10
N LYS A 80 -1.48 20.01 0.22
CA LYS A 80 -1.39 18.69 0.85
C LYS A 80 -2.47 17.74 0.34
N LYS A 81 -3.71 18.23 0.27
CA LYS A 81 -4.83 17.45 -0.26
C LYS A 81 -4.61 17.03 -1.71
N ARG A 82 -4.13 17.96 -2.56
CA ARG A 82 -3.79 17.71 -3.97
C ARG A 82 -2.72 16.61 -4.08
N ARG A 83 -1.65 16.71 -3.30
CA ARG A 83 -0.56 15.73 -3.27
C ARG A 83 -1.04 14.35 -2.80
N VAL A 84 -1.84 14.29 -1.74
CA VAL A 84 -2.44 13.04 -1.27
C VAL A 84 -3.25 12.37 -2.37
N HIS A 85 -4.16 13.09 -3.05
CA HIS A 85 -4.97 12.51 -4.13
C HIS A 85 -4.10 11.95 -5.26
N ARG A 86 -3.06 12.69 -5.68
CA ARG A 86 -2.16 12.26 -6.75
C ARG A 86 -1.42 10.96 -6.40
N ILE A 87 -1.03 10.77 -5.13
CA ILE A 87 -0.41 9.53 -4.67
C ILE A 87 -1.45 8.41 -4.53
N LEU A 88 -2.66 8.69 -4.04
CA LEU A 88 -3.73 7.69 -3.95
C LEU A 88 -4.10 7.12 -5.32
N ASP A 89 -4.20 7.96 -6.35
CA ASP A 89 -4.47 7.50 -7.73
C ASP A 89 -3.37 6.56 -8.22
N LEU A 90 -2.10 6.88 -7.92
CA LEU A 90 -0.96 6.03 -8.25
C LEU A 90 -1.00 4.71 -7.47
N SER A 91 -1.27 4.77 -6.17
CA SER A 91 -1.39 3.60 -5.30
C SER A 91 -2.50 2.66 -5.75
N ASN A 92 -3.70 3.20 -6.03
CA ASN A 92 -4.84 2.42 -6.51
C ASN A 92 -4.53 1.69 -7.82
N LYS A 93 -3.82 2.35 -8.74
CA LYS A 93 -3.38 1.71 -9.99
C LYS A 93 -2.42 0.55 -9.73
N TYR A 94 -1.46 0.71 -8.81
CA TYR A 94 -0.50 -0.34 -8.49
C TYR A 94 -1.16 -1.50 -7.76
N GLU A 95 -2.02 -1.23 -6.79
CA GLU A 95 -2.78 -2.24 -6.06
C GLU A 95 -3.67 -3.05 -7.01
N HIS A 96 -4.36 -2.39 -7.93
CA HIS A 96 -5.16 -3.06 -8.97
C HIS A 96 -4.30 -3.98 -9.84
N ASN A 97 -3.19 -3.48 -10.38
CA ASN A 97 -2.30 -4.27 -11.23
C ASN A 97 -1.70 -5.47 -10.48
N PHE A 98 -1.36 -5.28 -9.21
CA PHE A 98 -0.87 -6.37 -8.37
C PHE A 98 -1.93 -7.45 -8.20
N TYR A 99 -3.14 -7.09 -7.84
CA TYR A 99 -4.24 -8.04 -7.69
C TYR A 99 -4.58 -8.77 -8.99
N GLU A 100 -4.68 -8.06 -10.10
CA GLU A 100 -4.91 -8.63 -11.43
C GLU A 100 -3.85 -9.68 -11.78
N SER A 101 -2.58 -9.41 -11.45
CA SER A 101 -1.46 -10.35 -11.69
C SER A 101 -1.56 -11.65 -10.89
N LYS A 102 -2.46 -11.72 -9.90
CA LYS A 102 -2.65 -12.87 -9.03
C LYS A 102 -3.88 -13.71 -9.39
N ILE A 103 -4.68 -13.29 -10.36
CA ILE A 103 -5.83 -14.07 -10.82
C ILE A 103 -5.37 -15.46 -11.30
N GLY A 104 -6.07 -16.49 -10.84
CA GLY A 104 -5.77 -17.91 -11.11
C GLY A 104 -4.76 -18.55 -10.16
N LYS A 105 -4.04 -17.78 -9.37
CA LYS A 105 -3.08 -18.28 -8.35
C LYS A 105 -3.80 -18.74 -7.09
N ILE A 106 -3.13 -19.63 -6.37
CA ILE A 106 -3.58 -20.16 -5.07
C ILE A 106 -2.60 -19.71 -4.00
N TYR A 107 -3.13 -19.26 -2.88
CA TYR A 107 -2.37 -18.84 -1.70
C TYR A 107 -2.99 -19.42 -0.44
N ASP A 108 -2.16 -19.74 0.52
CA ASP A 108 -2.58 -19.97 1.91
C ASP A 108 -2.98 -18.65 2.56
N GLY A 109 -3.92 -18.70 3.48
CA GLY A 109 -4.36 -17.52 4.21
C GLY A 109 -5.22 -17.84 5.42
N VAL A 110 -5.41 -16.84 6.27
CA VAL A 110 -6.22 -16.95 7.48
C VAL A 110 -7.60 -16.38 7.22
N VAL A 111 -8.61 -17.11 7.64
CA VAL A 111 -10.02 -16.69 7.56
C VAL A 111 -10.32 -15.64 8.63
N GLU A 112 -10.93 -14.53 8.22
CA GLU A 112 -11.47 -13.48 9.07
C GLU A 112 -12.95 -13.25 8.73
N VAL A 113 -13.79 -13.18 9.75
CA VAL A 113 -15.23 -12.96 9.57
C VAL A 113 -15.61 -11.55 10.04
N HIS A 114 -16.15 -10.74 9.12
CA HIS A 114 -16.59 -9.41 9.44
C HIS A 114 -18.01 -9.40 10.05
N SER A 115 -18.30 -8.35 10.81
CA SER A 115 -19.60 -8.15 11.50
C SER A 115 -20.83 -8.15 10.56
N ASN A 116 -20.63 -7.89 9.26
CA ASN A 116 -21.67 -7.96 8.23
C ASN A 116 -21.86 -9.37 7.63
N GLY A 117 -21.17 -10.38 8.15
CA GLY A 117 -21.19 -11.74 7.65
C GLY A 117 -20.35 -12.00 6.40
N THR A 118 -19.51 -11.05 5.98
CA THR A 118 -18.58 -11.26 4.88
C THR A 118 -17.37 -12.04 5.38
N THR A 119 -17.03 -13.13 4.72
CA THR A 119 -15.83 -13.92 4.98
C THR A 119 -14.69 -13.44 4.09
N ILE A 120 -13.54 -13.17 4.68
CA ILE A 120 -12.33 -12.76 3.97
C ILE A 120 -11.19 -13.71 4.34
N VAL A 121 -10.40 -14.12 3.36
CA VAL A 121 -9.13 -14.82 3.58
C VAL A 121 -8.00 -13.83 3.38
N HIS A 122 -7.26 -13.53 4.43
CA HIS A 122 -6.02 -12.76 4.35
C HIS A 122 -4.87 -13.70 3.98
N THR A 123 -4.41 -13.60 2.74
CA THR A 123 -3.35 -14.46 2.21
C THR A 123 -1.97 -14.13 2.80
N SER A 124 -1.03 -15.06 2.69
CA SER A 124 0.36 -14.90 3.15
C SER A 124 1.10 -13.72 2.51
N ASN A 125 0.65 -13.23 1.34
CA ASN A 125 1.14 -12.01 0.69
C ASN A 125 0.20 -10.79 0.87
N PHE A 126 -0.65 -10.80 1.92
CA PHE A 126 -1.51 -9.70 2.35
C PHE A 126 -2.60 -9.29 1.35
N ILE A 127 -3.13 -10.21 0.55
CA ILE A 127 -4.30 -9.97 -0.30
C ILE A 127 -5.57 -10.34 0.47
N PRO A 128 -6.52 -9.41 0.68
CA PRO A 128 -7.81 -9.73 1.28
C PRO A 128 -8.74 -10.32 0.22
N VAL A 129 -8.95 -11.63 0.23
CA VAL A 129 -9.80 -12.34 -0.72
C VAL A 129 -11.18 -12.57 -0.13
N ILE A 130 -12.21 -11.98 -0.73
CA ILE A 130 -13.61 -12.18 -0.35
C ILE A 130 -14.06 -13.54 -0.90
N ILE A 131 -14.63 -14.38 -0.02
CA ILE A 131 -15.17 -15.68 -0.36
C ILE A 131 -16.64 -15.78 0.04
N ASN A 132 -17.39 -16.67 -0.64
CA ASN A 132 -18.78 -16.95 -0.32
C ASN A 132 -18.95 -18.13 0.65
N ASP A 133 -17.88 -18.85 0.93
CA ASP A 133 -17.89 -19.98 1.84
C ASP A 133 -18.02 -19.53 3.28
N ILE A 134 -18.77 -20.30 4.08
CA ILE A 134 -18.86 -20.10 5.54
C ILE A 134 -17.82 -20.96 6.19
N VAL A 135 -16.81 -20.32 6.74
CA VAL A 135 -15.66 -20.98 7.40
C VAL A 135 -15.43 -20.33 8.76
N GLU A 136 -15.00 -21.13 9.72
CA GLU A 136 -14.68 -20.65 11.07
C GLU A 136 -13.50 -19.65 11.04
N GLU A 137 -13.66 -18.55 11.76
CA GLU A 137 -12.60 -17.53 11.90
C GLU A 137 -11.33 -18.12 12.51
N GLY A 138 -10.16 -17.69 11.99
CA GLY A 138 -8.85 -18.21 12.40
C GLY A 138 -8.43 -19.50 11.70
N THR A 139 -9.30 -20.10 10.86
CA THR A 139 -8.91 -21.27 10.07
C THR A 139 -7.91 -20.88 8.98
N ILE A 140 -6.90 -21.73 8.75
CA ILE A 140 -5.98 -21.59 7.62
C ILE A 140 -6.54 -22.41 6.46
N VAL A 141 -6.66 -21.77 5.29
CA VAL A 141 -7.20 -22.39 4.07
C VAL A 141 -6.36 -21.99 2.85
N ASP A 142 -6.42 -22.81 1.81
CA ASP A 142 -5.92 -22.44 0.50
C ASP A 142 -7.05 -21.78 -0.31
N VAL A 143 -6.79 -20.58 -0.83
CA VAL A 143 -7.76 -19.81 -1.61
C VAL A 143 -7.23 -19.53 -3.01
N LYS A 144 -8.05 -19.80 -4.02
CA LYS A 144 -7.77 -19.44 -5.40
C LYS A 144 -8.39 -18.08 -5.71
N ILE A 145 -7.58 -17.16 -6.23
CA ILE A 145 -8.06 -15.85 -6.69
C ILE A 145 -8.72 -16.02 -8.05
N GLU A 146 -9.96 -15.54 -8.20
CA GLU A 146 -10.74 -15.70 -9.42
C GLU A 146 -11.02 -14.39 -10.13
N LYS A 147 -11.18 -13.28 -9.39
CA LYS A 147 -11.67 -12.02 -9.95
C LYS A 147 -11.21 -10.83 -9.14
N VAL A 148 -10.99 -9.72 -9.82
CA VAL A 148 -10.74 -8.41 -9.21
C VAL A 148 -11.78 -7.41 -9.72
N GLU A 149 -12.45 -6.69 -8.85
CA GLU A 149 -13.41 -5.63 -9.17
C GLU A 149 -13.29 -4.48 -8.18
N ASN A 150 -13.07 -3.26 -8.67
CA ASN A 150 -13.00 -2.06 -7.82
C ASN A 150 -12.08 -2.23 -6.59
N LEU A 151 -10.87 -2.77 -6.80
CA LEU A 151 -9.88 -3.11 -5.77
C LEU A 151 -10.35 -4.19 -4.76
N LYS A 152 -11.46 -4.86 -5.01
CA LYS A 152 -11.89 -6.03 -4.25
C LYS A 152 -11.46 -7.30 -4.98
N VAL A 153 -10.90 -8.22 -4.24
CA VAL A 153 -10.44 -9.52 -4.73
C VAL A 153 -11.44 -10.59 -4.30
N TYR A 154 -11.87 -11.40 -5.24
CA TYR A 154 -12.81 -12.49 -5.00
C TYR A 154 -12.16 -13.82 -5.35
N GLY A 155 -12.49 -14.84 -4.58
CA GLY A 155 -11.97 -16.18 -4.79
C GLY A 155 -12.83 -17.26 -4.15
N ARG A 156 -12.32 -18.48 -4.15
CA ARG A 156 -12.93 -19.63 -3.49
C ARG A 156 -11.86 -20.50 -2.82
N ILE A 157 -12.26 -21.24 -1.81
CA ILE A 157 -11.42 -22.27 -1.17
C ILE A 157 -11.20 -23.44 -2.15
N VAL A 158 -10.01 -24.03 -2.11
CA VAL A 158 -9.62 -25.16 -2.99
C VAL A 158 -9.04 -26.30 -2.18
#